data_693e05cf39c31fab8aedea0d5d2ad974
#
_entry.id   693e05cf39c31fab8aedea0d5d2ad974
#
_cell.length_a   1.000
_cell.length_b   1.000
_cell.length_c   1.000
_cell.angle_alpha   90.00
_cell.angle_beta   90.00
_cell.angle_gamma   90.00
#
_symmetry.space_group_name_H-M   'P 1'
#
loop_
_entity.id
_entity.type
_entity.pdbx_description
1 polymer ?
#
loop_
_entity_poly.entity_id
_entity_poly.type
_entity_poly.pdbx_seq_one_letter_code
_entity_poly.pdbx_strand_id
1 'polypeptide(L)'
;MTRIALVLGGGVSLGSYIGGAVTEILTALSRNESPEPVQLHVITGGSAGALNAGLAARALAVNPNVVPWIEKAWVDAADAQYLLNPGRKNRVGALDAGVLEDLSSALISADPASDDGPSKALGSPLRVGITLSSLHGIRYDYRYGFLNVPDRAFGTRTYSDWIDFELPAGTGAADDVWERIRDA
;
A
#
# COMPACT_ATOMS: atom_id res chain seq x y z
N MET A 1 -15.62 -20.68 5.77
CA MET A 1 -14.55 -19.73 5.33
C MET A 1 -14.99 -18.32 5.69
N THR A 2 -14.24 -17.61 6.53
CA THR A 2 -14.53 -16.23 6.96
C THR A 2 -13.72 -15.25 6.12
N ARG A 3 -14.37 -14.23 5.57
CA ARG A 3 -13.74 -13.16 4.80
C ARG A 3 -13.58 -11.93 5.68
N ILE A 4 -12.41 -11.33 5.66
CA ILE A 4 -12.14 -10.10 6.39
C ILE A 4 -11.62 -9.01 5.46
N ALA A 5 -11.76 -7.76 5.92
CA ALA A 5 -11.19 -6.58 5.31
C ALA A 5 -10.39 -5.81 6.37
N LEU A 6 -9.26 -5.23 5.97
CA LEU A 6 -8.47 -4.32 6.77
C LEU A 6 -8.56 -2.91 6.19
N VAL A 7 -8.86 -1.94 7.05
CA VAL A 7 -8.85 -0.52 6.70
C VAL A 7 -7.82 0.18 7.58
N LEU A 8 -6.73 0.66 6.97
CA LEU A 8 -5.58 1.20 7.67
C LEU A 8 -5.60 2.72 7.58
N GLY A 9 -5.75 3.37 8.74
CA GLY A 9 -5.71 4.83 8.82
C GLY A 9 -4.33 5.39 8.51
N GLY A 10 -4.28 6.68 8.21
CA GLY A 10 -3.03 7.43 8.07
C GLY A 10 -2.56 8.01 9.40
N GLY A 11 -1.33 8.53 9.39
CA GLY A 11 -0.74 9.26 10.52
C GLY A 11 0.78 9.14 10.53
N VAL A 12 1.47 10.26 10.62
CA VAL A 12 2.94 10.31 10.49
C VAL A 12 3.65 9.43 11.51
N SER A 13 3.24 9.50 12.77
CA SER A 13 3.82 8.71 13.87
C SER A 13 3.11 7.38 14.13
N LEU A 14 2.00 7.11 13.45
CA LEU A 14 1.23 5.89 13.64
C LEU A 14 1.65 4.76 12.67
N GLY A 15 2.51 5.06 11.71
CA GLY A 15 2.94 4.10 10.70
C GLY A 15 3.57 2.85 11.30
N SER A 16 4.49 3.01 12.25
CA SER A 16 5.15 1.91 12.96
C SER A 16 4.16 1.11 13.82
N TYR A 17 3.24 1.79 14.52
CA TYR A 17 2.20 1.12 15.30
C TYR A 17 1.27 0.29 14.40
N ILE A 18 0.81 0.87 13.30
CA ILE A 18 -0.03 0.17 12.32
C ILE A 18 0.74 -0.99 11.69
N GLY A 19 2.02 -0.79 11.36
CA GLY A 19 2.90 -1.83 10.83
C GLY A 19 3.02 -3.01 11.79
N GLY A 20 3.27 -2.76 13.08
CA GLY A 20 3.31 -3.80 14.10
C GLY A 20 1.98 -4.55 14.22
N ALA A 21 0.85 -3.83 14.27
CA ALA A 21 -0.47 -4.46 14.33
C ALA A 21 -0.77 -5.31 13.09
N VAL A 22 -0.41 -4.83 11.89
CA VAL A 22 -0.56 -5.59 10.64
C VAL A 22 0.30 -6.84 10.65
N THR A 23 1.56 -6.74 11.10
CA THR A 23 2.48 -7.87 11.23
C THR A 23 1.88 -8.97 12.12
N GLU A 24 1.34 -8.62 13.28
CA GLU A 24 0.70 -9.57 14.18
C GLU A 24 -0.56 -10.21 13.57
N ILE A 25 -1.40 -9.41 12.93
CA ILE A 25 -2.60 -9.91 12.24
C ILE A 25 -2.22 -10.90 11.14
N LEU A 26 -1.27 -10.55 10.27
CA LEU A 26 -0.84 -11.42 9.17
C LEU A 26 -0.20 -12.71 9.70
N THR A 27 0.59 -12.60 10.76
CA THR A 27 1.19 -13.77 11.42
C THR A 27 0.11 -14.70 11.99
N ALA A 28 -0.89 -14.14 12.67
CA ALA A 28 -1.99 -14.93 13.21
C ALA A 28 -2.82 -15.59 12.10
N LEU A 29 -3.09 -14.87 11.02
CA LEU A 29 -3.82 -15.42 9.86
C LEU A 29 -3.04 -16.54 9.16
N SER A 30 -1.73 -16.41 9.03
CA SER A 30 -0.88 -17.39 8.37
C SER A 30 -0.73 -18.68 9.21
N ARG A 31 -0.81 -18.55 10.53
CA ARG A 31 -0.78 -19.70 11.47
C ARG A 31 -2.13 -20.34 11.74
N ASN A 32 -3.19 -19.79 11.13
CA ASN A 32 -4.54 -20.28 11.40
C ASN A 32 -4.75 -21.68 10.81
N GLU A 33 -4.77 -22.68 11.67
CA GLU A 33 -5.04 -24.09 11.37
C GLU A 33 -6.55 -24.45 11.52
N SER A 34 -7.40 -23.44 11.66
CA SER A 34 -8.85 -23.65 11.79
C SER A 34 -9.40 -24.40 10.59
N PRO A 35 -10.34 -25.32 10.79
CA PRO A 35 -11.07 -25.93 9.69
C PRO A 35 -11.86 -24.92 8.85
N GLU A 36 -12.15 -23.75 9.42
CA GLU A 36 -12.70 -22.60 8.71
C GLU A 36 -11.63 -21.50 8.55
N PRO A 37 -10.88 -21.49 7.44
CA PRO A 37 -9.84 -20.50 7.24
C PRO A 37 -10.41 -19.08 7.17
N VAL A 38 -9.71 -18.15 7.81
CA VAL A 38 -9.95 -16.71 7.71
C VAL A 38 -9.06 -16.17 6.62
N GLN A 39 -9.65 -15.46 5.65
CA GLN A 39 -8.91 -14.90 4.52
C GLN A 39 -9.12 -13.39 4.41
N LEU A 40 -8.04 -12.68 4.13
CA LEU A 40 -8.05 -11.27 3.82
C LEU A 40 -8.41 -11.06 2.34
N HIS A 41 -9.57 -10.45 2.09
CA HIS A 41 -10.08 -10.19 0.74
C HIS A 41 -9.96 -8.72 0.33
N VAL A 42 -9.88 -7.81 1.29
CA VAL A 42 -9.75 -6.38 1.02
C VAL A 42 -8.76 -5.78 2.00
N ILE A 43 -7.84 -4.99 1.50
CA ILE A 43 -6.99 -4.12 2.30
C ILE A 43 -6.98 -2.73 1.71
N THR A 44 -7.25 -1.72 2.53
CA THR A 44 -7.21 -0.33 2.08
C THR A 44 -6.41 0.52 3.05
N GLY A 45 -5.78 1.55 2.53
CA GLY A 45 -5.00 2.44 3.38
C GLY A 45 -4.81 3.84 2.82
N GLY A 46 -4.56 4.79 3.72
CA GLY A 46 -4.20 6.15 3.40
C GLY A 46 -2.91 6.57 4.07
N SER A 47 -2.03 7.30 3.37
CA SER A 47 -0.74 7.77 3.91
C SER A 47 0.11 6.58 4.45
N ALA A 48 0.53 6.61 5.72
CA ALA A 48 1.23 5.49 6.35
C ALA A 48 0.45 4.17 6.29
N GLY A 49 -0.89 4.23 6.34
CA GLY A 49 -1.75 3.06 6.13
C GLY A 49 -1.66 2.51 4.71
N ALA A 50 -1.47 3.36 3.70
CA ALA A 50 -1.27 2.94 2.32
C ALA A 50 0.04 2.16 2.14
N LEU A 51 1.12 2.64 2.76
CA LEU A 51 2.40 1.92 2.78
C LEU A 51 2.26 0.55 3.43
N ASN A 52 1.62 0.49 4.61
CA ASN A 52 1.37 -0.77 5.29
C ASN A 52 0.46 -1.71 4.49
N ALA A 53 -0.54 -1.18 3.77
CA ALA A 53 -1.41 -1.98 2.91
C ALA A 53 -0.62 -2.60 1.74
N GLY A 54 0.26 -1.83 1.10
CA GLY A 54 1.13 -2.32 0.04
C GLY A 54 2.10 -3.40 0.52
N LEU A 55 2.77 -3.16 1.66
CA LEU A 55 3.68 -4.13 2.29
C LEU A 55 2.96 -5.43 2.64
N ALA A 56 1.76 -5.33 3.25
CA ALA A 56 0.95 -6.48 3.62
C ALA A 56 0.49 -7.27 2.39
N ALA A 57 0.03 -6.58 1.36
CA ALA A 57 -0.40 -7.20 0.11
C ALA A 57 0.77 -7.97 -0.54
N ARG A 58 1.98 -7.36 -0.58
CA ARG A 58 3.19 -8.01 -1.09
C ARG A 58 3.55 -9.23 -0.26
N ALA A 59 3.55 -9.12 1.08
CA ALA A 59 3.87 -10.22 1.98
C ALA A 59 2.93 -11.42 1.77
N LEU A 60 1.63 -11.17 1.60
CA LEU A 60 0.66 -12.23 1.37
C LEU A 60 0.75 -12.86 0.00
N ALA A 61 1.00 -12.07 -1.04
CA ALA A 61 0.99 -12.53 -2.43
C ALA A 61 2.26 -13.33 -2.80
N VAL A 62 3.40 -12.95 -2.24
CA VAL A 62 4.70 -13.51 -2.64
C VAL A 62 5.19 -14.53 -1.63
N ASN A 63 5.27 -14.15 -0.35
CA ASN A 63 5.83 -15.01 0.68
C ASN A 63 5.46 -14.52 2.07
N PRO A 64 4.83 -15.36 2.92
CA PRO A 64 4.54 -15.00 4.32
C PRO A 64 5.80 -14.65 5.13
N ASN A 65 6.97 -15.15 4.75
CA ASN A 65 8.23 -14.82 5.40
C ASN A 65 8.68 -13.36 5.22
N VAL A 66 7.99 -12.61 4.33
CA VAL A 66 8.21 -11.17 4.14
C VAL A 66 7.48 -10.32 5.19
N VAL A 67 6.60 -10.93 6.02
CA VAL A 67 5.91 -10.20 7.10
C VAL A 67 6.86 -9.42 8.02
N PRO A 68 8.03 -9.93 8.43
CA PRO A 68 9.03 -9.17 9.20
C PRO A 68 9.57 -7.93 8.48
N TRP A 69 9.44 -7.84 7.15
CA TRP A 69 9.86 -6.66 6.41
C TRP A 69 8.99 -5.43 6.69
N ILE A 70 7.76 -5.63 7.15
CA ILE A 70 6.88 -4.52 7.56
C ILE A 70 7.50 -3.81 8.76
N GLU A 71 7.95 -4.57 9.76
CA GLU A 71 8.66 -4.02 10.91
C GLU A 71 9.95 -3.33 10.48
N LYS A 72 10.76 -3.99 9.65
CA LYS A 72 12.02 -3.46 9.16
C LYS A 72 11.86 -2.16 8.38
N ALA A 73 10.80 -2.03 7.60
CA ALA A 73 10.46 -0.80 6.89
C ALA A 73 10.24 0.38 7.83
N TRP A 74 9.62 0.16 8.98
CA TRP A 74 9.30 1.22 9.92
C TRP A 74 10.37 1.46 10.98
N VAL A 75 11.09 0.44 11.39
CA VAL A 75 12.11 0.54 12.45
C VAL A 75 13.45 0.96 11.85
N ASP A 76 13.85 0.35 10.74
CA ASP A 76 15.17 0.57 10.17
C ASP A 76 15.18 1.66 9.10
N ALA A 77 14.20 1.67 8.18
CA ALA A 77 14.22 2.55 7.02
C ALA A 77 13.52 3.90 7.25
N ALA A 78 12.49 3.95 8.09
CA ALA A 78 11.76 5.18 8.39
C ALA A 78 12.39 6.03 9.51
N ASP A 79 13.63 5.74 9.92
CA ASP A 79 14.32 6.54 10.92
C ASP A 79 14.57 7.97 10.40
N ALA A 80 14.27 8.95 11.26
CA ALA A 80 14.42 10.36 10.96
C ALA A 80 15.84 10.74 10.52
N GLN A 81 16.88 10.05 11.02
CA GLN A 81 18.27 10.28 10.61
C GLN A 81 18.49 10.00 9.11
N TYR A 82 17.81 9.03 8.54
CA TYR A 82 17.88 8.71 7.10
C TYR A 82 17.07 9.69 6.27
N LEU A 83 15.88 10.06 6.74
CA LEU A 83 15.02 11.05 6.08
C LEU A 83 15.65 12.45 6.05
N LEU A 84 16.45 12.78 7.07
CA LEU A 84 17.14 14.07 7.19
C LEU A 84 18.57 14.04 6.65
N ASN A 85 19.02 12.94 6.05
CA ASN A 85 20.40 12.73 5.62
C ASN A 85 20.94 13.89 4.77
N PRO A 86 21.91 14.67 5.28
CA PRO A 86 22.45 15.82 4.57
C PRO A 86 23.41 15.46 3.43
N GLY A 87 23.76 14.17 3.30
CA GLY A 87 24.80 13.71 2.35
C GLY A 87 24.30 13.45 0.92
N ARG A 88 23.01 13.34 0.67
CA ARG A 88 22.47 13.15 -0.68
C ARG A 88 22.42 14.45 -1.46
N LYS A 89 23.16 14.49 -2.57
CA LYS A 89 23.39 15.71 -3.37
C LYS A 89 22.18 16.22 -4.19
N ASN A 90 21.12 15.43 -4.34
CA ASN A 90 19.98 15.78 -5.22
C ASN A 90 18.66 15.93 -4.45
N ARG A 91 18.70 16.60 -3.30
CA ARG A 91 17.49 16.84 -2.51
C ARG A 91 16.61 17.90 -3.18
N VAL A 92 15.39 17.52 -3.53
CA VAL A 92 14.35 18.45 -4.00
C VAL A 92 13.52 18.99 -2.82
N GLY A 93 13.56 18.33 -1.67
CA GLY A 93 12.79 18.68 -0.47
C GLY A 93 13.60 18.63 0.83
N ALA A 94 12.96 18.99 1.94
CA ALA A 94 13.55 18.92 3.27
C ALA A 94 13.84 17.47 3.71
N LEU A 95 13.06 16.50 3.20
CA LEU A 95 13.20 15.09 3.48
C LEU A 95 13.76 14.35 2.25
N ASP A 96 14.54 13.32 2.48
CA ASP A 96 15.07 12.45 1.43
C ASP A 96 14.08 11.33 1.11
N ALA A 97 13.37 11.45 0.00
CA ALA A 97 12.44 10.43 -0.49
C ALA A 97 13.16 9.16 -1.03
N GLY A 98 14.46 9.21 -1.28
CA GLY A 98 15.20 8.08 -1.81
C GLY A 98 15.24 6.87 -0.89
N VAL A 99 15.01 7.08 0.42
CA VAL A 99 14.82 5.95 1.38
C VAL A 99 13.60 5.11 1.00
N LEU A 100 12.53 5.75 0.52
CA LEU A 100 11.32 5.05 0.05
C LEU A 100 11.56 4.30 -1.27
N GLU A 101 12.37 4.88 -2.16
CA GLU A 101 12.79 4.23 -3.41
C GLU A 101 13.66 3.01 -3.13
N ASP A 102 14.62 3.13 -2.22
CA ASP A 102 15.49 2.02 -1.81
C ASP A 102 14.68 0.89 -1.15
N LEU A 103 13.72 1.24 -0.28
CA LEU A 103 12.82 0.30 0.37
C LEU A 103 11.91 -0.40 -0.64
N SER A 104 11.29 0.35 -1.55
CA SER A 104 10.40 -0.20 -2.57
C SER A 104 11.17 -1.15 -3.50
N SER A 105 12.36 -0.76 -3.92
CA SER A 105 13.24 -1.58 -4.75
C SER A 105 13.64 -2.88 -4.04
N ALA A 106 13.99 -2.80 -2.76
CA ALA A 106 14.31 -3.98 -1.97
C ALA A 106 13.12 -4.94 -1.82
N LEU A 107 11.91 -4.39 -1.65
CA LEU A 107 10.67 -5.17 -1.54
C LEU A 107 10.26 -5.82 -2.86
N ILE A 108 10.44 -5.11 -3.99
CA ILE A 108 10.15 -5.64 -5.33
C ILE A 108 11.16 -6.71 -5.71
N SER A 109 12.44 -6.49 -5.36
CA SER A 109 13.54 -7.40 -5.66
C SER A 109 13.66 -8.56 -4.67
N ALA A 110 12.93 -8.54 -3.57
CA ALA A 110 12.92 -9.65 -2.62
C ALA A 110 12.40 -10.90 -3.32
N ASP A 111 13.33 -11.79 -3.62
CA ASP A 111 13.10 -13.03 -4.34
C ASP A 111 11.99 -13.84 -3.64
N PRO A 112 11.01 -14.38 -4.36
CA PRO A 112 10.03 -15.31 -3.82
C PRO A 112 10.67 -16.66 -3.47
N ALA A 113 11.78 -16.61 -2.74
CA ALA A 113 12.69 -17.74 -2.49
C ALA A 113 12.15 -18.78 -1.51
N SER A 114 10.84 -18.93 -1.35
CA SER A 114 10.29 -20.09 -0.67
C SER A 114 9.31 -20.82 -1.58
N ASP A 115 9.49 -22.13 -1.67
CA ASP A 115 8.56 -23.07 -2.32
C ASP A 115 7.16 -23.06 -1.68
N ASP A 116 6.94 -22.28 -0.64
CA ASP A 116 5.71 -22.27 0.16
C ASP A 116 4.52 -21.59 -0.55
N GLY A 117 4.80 -20.84 -1.62
CA GLY A 117 3.75 -20.15 -2.39
C GLY A 117 3.03 -19.04 -1.62
N PRO A 118 1.92 -18.52 -2.15
CA PRO A 118 1.15 -17.46 -1.51
C PRO A 118 0.54 -17.93 -0.19
N SER A 119 0.40 -16.99 0.75
CA SER A 119 -0.17 -17.27 2.06
C SER A 119 -1.59 -17.84 1.96
N LYS A 120 -1.91 -18.83 2.79
CA LYS A 120 -3.28 -19.34 2.96
C LYS A 120 -4.26 -18.27 3.44
N ALA A 121 -3.74 -17.21 4.04
CA ALA A 121 -4.50 -16.03 4.47
C ALA A 121 -4.90 -15.11 3.31
N LEU A 122 -4.34 -15.31 2.13
CA LEU A 122 -4.65 -14.52 0.94
C LEU A 122 -6.01 -14.89 0.39
N GLY A 123 -6.93 -13.92 0.37
CA GLY A 123 -8.19 -14.04 -0.37
C GLY A 123 -7.93 -13.96 -1.88
N SER A 124 -8.68 -14.73 -2.65
CA SER A 124 -8.53 -14.71 -4.11
C SER A 124 -9.81 -14.19 -4.76
N PRO A 125 -9.72 -13.02 -5.44
CA PRO A 125 -8.61 -12.06 -5.44
C PRO A 125 -8.52 -11.27 -4.12
N LEU A 126 -7.33 -10.72 -3.81
CA LEU A 126 -7.16 -9.68 -2.81
C LEU A 126 -7.34 -8.31 -3.48
N ARG A 127 -8.31 -7.52 -3.05
CA ARG A 127 -8.48 -6.14 -3.47
C ARG A 127 -7.66 -5.20 -2.59
N VAL A 128 -6.84 -4.36 -3.22
CA VAL A 128 -6.01 -3.38 -2.55
C VAL A 128 -6.42 -1.99 -2.99
N GLY A 129 -6.77 -1.13 -2.03
CA GLY A 129 -7.13 0.27 -2.29
C GLY A 129 -6.17 1.21 -1.57
N ILE A 130 -5.56 2.14 -2.30
CA ILE A 130 -4.58 3.10 -1.77
C ILE A 130 -5.01 4.51 -2.12
N THR A 131 -5.10 5.38 -1.11
CA THR A 131 -5.35 6.79 -1.34
C THR A 131 -4.04 7.53 -1.59
N LEU A 132 -4.07 8.39 -2.59
CA LEU A 132 -2.95 9.19 -3.06
C LEU A 132 -3.28 10.67 -3.03
N SER A 133 -2.25 11.51 -3.17
CA SER A 133 -2.41 12.93 -3.43
C SER A 133 -1.74 13.28 -4.76
N SER A 134 -2.53 13.80 -5.70
CA SER A 134 -2.01 14.30 -6.97
C SER A 134 -1.37 15.67 -6.77
N LEU A 135 -0.09 15.82 -7.11
CA LEU A 135 0.62 17.10 -7.01
C LEU A 135 0.09 18.13 -8.02
N HIS A 136 -0.40 17.69 -9.16
CA HIS A 136 -0.94 18.57 -10.21
C HIS A 136 -2.42 18.88 -10.04
N GLY A 137 -3.12 18.06 -9.26
CA GLY A 137 -4.56 18.11 -9.08
C GLY A 137 -5.33 17.68 -10.33
N ILE A 138 -6.47 17.06 -10.10
CA ILE A 138 -7.41 16.64 -11.14
C ILE A 138 -8.45 17.73 -11.29
N ARG A 139 -8.62 18.23 -12.50
CA ARG A 139 -9.59 19.30 -12.78
C ARG A 139 -10.99 18.73 -12.87
N TYR A 140 -11.91 19.33 -12.11
CA TYR A 140 -13.34 19.08 -12.20
C TYR A 140 -14.07 20.34 -12.63
N ASP A 141 -14.96 20.21 -13.60
CA ASP A 141 -15.85 21.27 -14.01
C ASP A 141 -17.27 20.98 -13.48
N TYR A 142 -17.68 21.76 -12.49
CA TYR A 142 -19.07 21.74 -12.01
C TYR A 142 -19.94 22.61 -12.88
N ARG A 143 -21.01 22.04 -13.40
CA ARG A 143 -22.05 22.81 -14.11
C ARG A 143 -23.23 23.00 -13.18
N TYR A 144 -23.55 24.25 -12.89
CA TYR A 144 -24.74 24.61 -12.16
C TYR A 144 -25.84 25.01 -13.15
N GLY A 145 -26.90 24.21 -13.25
CA GLY A 145 -28.13 24.58 -13.88
C GLY A 145 -29.11 25.14 -12.85
N PHE A 146 -29.15 26.47 -12.66
CA PHE A 146 -30.29 27.11 -12.01
C PHE A 146 -31.25 27.59 -13.10
N LEU A 147 -32.58 27.42 -12.87
CA LEU A 147 -33.65 27.91 -13.74
C LEU A 147 -33.34 29.34 -14.21
N ASN A 148 -33.16 29.53 -15.52
CA ASN A 148 -32.91 30.80 -16.21
C ASN A 148 -31.51 31.46 -16.09
N VAL A 149 -30.50 30.74 -15.66
CA VAL A 149 -29.11 31.24 -15.73
C VAL A 149 -28.35 30.38 -16.72
N PRO A 150 -27.63 30.98 -17.72
CA PRO A 150 -26.81 30.20 -18.62
C PRO A 150 -25.78 29.37 -17.85
N ASP A 151 -25.55 28.14 -18.29
CA ASP A 151 -24.59 27.19 -17.70
C ASP A 151 -23.27 27.86 -17.37
N ARG A 152 -23.04 28.12 -16.10
CA ARG A 152 -21.73 28.55 -15.62
C ARG A 152 -20.95 27.32 -15.20
N ALA A 153 -19.87 27.04 -15.91
CA ALA A 153 -18.90 26.06 -15.50
C ALA A 153 -17.97 26.68 -14.44
N PHE A 154 -17.90 26.09 -13.28
CA PHE A 154 -16.93 26.44 -12.26
C PHE A 154 -15.86 25.35 -12.22
N GLY A 155 -14.65 25.69 -12.64
CA GLY A 155 -13.51 24.80 -12.59
C GLY A 155 -12.91 24.79 -11.18
N THR A 156 -12.77 23.61 -10.61
CA THR A 156 -12.01 23.39 -9.37
C THR A 156 -11.01 22.27 -9.57
N ARG A 157 -10.07 22.13 -8.66
CA ARG A 157 -9.15 21.00 -8.63
C ARG A 157 -9.30 20.21 -7.35
N THR A 158 -9.35 18.90 -7.45
CA THR A 158 -9.14 18.01 -6.32
C THR A 158 -7.73 17.48 -6.36
N TYR A 159 -7.14 17.32 -5.21
CA TYR A 159 -5.80 16.74 -5.03
C TYR A 159 -5.88 15.33 -4.45
N SER A 160 -7.07 14.88 -4.06
CA SER A 160 -7.27 13.50 -3.61
C SER A 160 -7.47 12.59 -4.83
N ASP A 161 -6.74 11.48 -4.78
CA ASP A 161 -6.79 10.43 -5.77
C ASP A 161 -6.74 9.08 -5.08
N TRP A 162 -7.01 8.02 -5.79
CA TRP A 162 -6.94 6.67 -5.25
C TRP A 162 -6.66 5.67 -6.37
N ILE A 163 -5.95 4.62 -6.02
CA ILE A 163 -5.68 3.49 -6.90
C ILE A 163 -6.27 2.25 -6.25
N ASP A 164 -6.99 1.46 -7.02
CA ASP A 164 -7.39 0.12 -6.62
C ASP A 164 -6.91 -0.91 -7.65
N PHE A 165 -6.51 -2.06 -7.15
CA PHE A 165 -6.08 -3.18 -7.97
C PHE A 165 -6.41 -4.50 -7.28
N GLU A 166 -6.47 -5.56 -8.07
CA GLU A 166 -6.71 -6.91 -7.60
C GLU A 166 -5.45 -7.75 -7.78
N LEU A 167 -5.02 -8.39 -6.70
CA LEU A 167 -3.96 -9.39 -6.73
C LEU A 167 -4.60 -10.75 -6.87
N PRO A 168 -4.36 -11.45 -7.98
CA PRO A 168 -4.82 -12.83 -8.16
C PRO A 168 -4.04 -13.78 -7.24
N ALA A 169 -4.63 -14.91 -6.92
CA ALA A 169 -3.91 -15.98 -6.24
C ALA A 169 -2.95 -16.65 -7.22
N GLY A 170 -1.66 -16.65 -6.87
CA GLY A 170 -0.61 -17.31 -7.66
C GLY A 170 0.62 -16.44 -7.86
N THR A 171 1.79 -17.04 -7.80
CA THR A 171 3.09 -16.35 -7.79
C THR A 171 3.41 -15.62 -9.09
N GLY A 172 3.01 -16.14 -10.25
CA GLY A 172 3.34 -15.53 -11.56
C GLY A 172 2.49 -14.29 -11.90
N ALA A 173 1.28 -14.20 -11.37
CA ALA A 173 0.39 -13.08 -11.68
C ALA A 173 0.63 -11.85 -10.79
N ALA A 174 1.28 -12.02 -9.64
CA ALA A 174 1.62 -10.91 -8.76
C ALA A 174 2.74 -10.04 -9.34
N ASP A 175 3.71 -10.63 -10.01
CA ASP A 175 4.85 -9.89 -10.56
C ASP A 175 4.42 -8.96 -11.69
N ASP A 176 3.51 -9.39 -12.57
CA ASP A 176 2.94 -8.56 -13.65
C ASP A 176 2.16 -7.35 -13.11
N VAL A 177 1.43 -7.53 -12.01
CA VAL A 177 0.70 -6.42 -11.35
C VAL A 177 1.67 -5.42 -10.72
N TRP A 178 2.72 -5.89 -10.05
CA TRP A 178 3.73 -5.02 -9.45
C TRP A 178 4.55 -4.26 -10.49
N GLU A 179 4.88 -4.88 -11.62
CA GLU A 179 5.51 -4.18 -12.74
C GLU A 179 4.63 -3.07 -13.29
N ARG A 180 3.34 -3.32 -13.49
CA ARG A 180 2.40 -2.29 -13.98
C ARG A 180 2.21 -1.12 -13.00
N ILE A 181 2.25 -1.38 -11.68
CA ILE A 181 2.19 -0.31 -10.68
C ILE A 181 3.46 0.54 -10.70
N ARG A 182 4.62 -0.08 -10.91
CA ARG A 182 5.90 0.63 -11.01
C ARG A 182 5.95 1.55 -12.24
N ASP A 183 5.37 1.13 -13.34
CA ASP A 183 5.43 1.81 -14.64
C ASP A 183 4.30 2.84 -14.84
N ALA A 184 3.37 2.97 -13.88
CA ALA A 184 2.26 3.93 -13.86
C ALA A 184 2.61 5.19 -13.06
#